data_7fd5613dce351c332caa9890d80dc59d
#
_entry.id   7fd5613dce351c332caa9890d80dc59d
#
_cell.length_a   1.000
_cell.length_b   1.000
_cell.length_c   1.000
_cell.angle_alpha   90.00
_cell.angle_beta   90.00
_cell.angle_gamma   90.00
#
_symmetry.space_group_name_H-M   'P 1'
#
loop_
_entity.id
_entity.type
_entity.pdbx_description
1 polymer ?
#
loop_
_entity_poly.entity_id
_entity_poly.type
_entity_poly.pdbx_seq_one_letter_code
_entity_poly.pdbx_strand_id
1 'polypeptide(L)'
;CALPIYLQGRKGLQSYFVKRVHKILLKHGKTMIAWDETASYLPEDAVCQVWREHDYAEVAASKGNRVIVSLFTPHYLNYSPFFHTMKSIYNFRQVPADFSAKQRELIIGGEVCIWGRQPTVEDMEGLTFPRLLAFSESVWTAPEKRDWRFFKRRLKPVQNKMESEGTEFGGGWRDLFTPK
;
A
#
# COMPACT_ATOMS: atom_id res chain seq x y z
N CYS A 1 0.60 -37.33 5.66
CA CYS A 1 1.97 -36.82 5.43
C CYS A 1 2.50 -36.25 6.73
N ALA A 2 3.50 -36.90 7.32
CA ALA A 2 4.19 -36.35 8.48
C ALA A 2 4.94 -35.09 8.05
N LEU A 3 4.65 -33.96 8.69
CA LEU A 3 5.48 -32.78 8.58
C LEU A 3 6.91 -33.15 9.02
N PRO A 4 7.94 -32.71 8.30
CA PRO A 4 9.30 -32.96 8.75
C PRO A 4 9.48 -32.43 10.18
N ILE A 5 9.94 -33.28 11.09
CA ILE A 5 10.08 -33.01 12.54
C ILE A 5 10.90 -31.74 12.84
N TYR A 6 11.77 -31.32 11.91
CA TYR A 6 12.57 -30.11 12.03
C TYR A 6 11.81 -28.79 11.72
N LEU A 7 10.56 -28.86 11.23
CA LEU A 7 9.74 -27.69 11.03
C LEU A 7 8.99 -27.36 12.31
N GLN A 8 9.59 -26.50 13.12
CA GLN A 8 9.02 -26.05 14.41
C GLN A 8 7.74 -25.25 14.19
N GLY A 9 6.58 -25.93 14.24
CA GLY A 9 5.27 -25.30 14.21
C GLY A 9 4.90 -24.61 12.89
N ARG A 10 3.85 -23.77 12.92
CA ARG A 10 3.30 -23.08 11.74
C ARG A 10 4.32 -22.17 11.05
N LYS A 11 5.11 -21.42 11.82
CA LYS A 11 6.14 -20.50 11.27
C LYS A 11 7.23 -21.25 10.51
N GLY A 12 7.67 -22.38 11.02
CA GLY A 12 8.68 -23.21 10.33
C GLY A 12 8.15 -23.77 9.02
N LEU A 13 6.90 -24.25 9.00
CA LEU A 13 6.26 -24.74 7.78
C LEU A 13 6.08 -23.62 6.75
N GLN A 14 5.63 -22.45 7.16
CA GLN A 14 5.46 -21.31 6.28
C GLN A 14 6.82 -20.83 5.72
N SER A 15 7.85 -20.75 6.54
CA SER A 15 9.22 -20.44 6.11
C SER A 15 9.74 -21.43 5.07
N TYR A 16 9.53 -22.73 5.30
CA TYR A 16 9.90 -23.77 4.34
C TYR A 16 9.18 -23.61 3.01
N PHE A 17 7.87 -23.38 3.04
CA PHE A 17 7.06 -23.14 1.85
C PHE A 17 7.55 -21.90 1.07
N VAL A 18 7.71 -20.77 1.75
CA VAL A 18 8.20 -19.53 1.16
C VAL A 18 9.55 -19.70 0.48
N LYS A 19 10.50 -20.37 1.14
CA LYS A 19 11.82 -20.67 0.55
C LYS A 19 11.75 -21.55 -0.68
N ARG A 20 10.80 -22.49 -0.74
CA ARG A 20 10.60 -23.35 -1.92
C ARG A 20 10.01 -22.55 -3.09
N VAL A 21 8.96 -21.74 -2.83
CA VAL A 21 8.36 -20.88 -3.85
C VAL A 21 9.39 -19.87 -4.37
N HIS A 22 10.16 -19.25 -3.49
CA HIS A 22 11.26 -18.36 -3.87
C HIS A 22 12.25 -19.02 -4.84
N LYS A 23 12.70 -20.23 -4.55
CA LYS A 23 13.59 -20.98 -5.46
C LYS A 23 12.96 -21.26 -6.84
N ILE A 24 11.66 -21.49 -6.89
CA ILE A 24 10.93 -21.67 -8.15
C ILE A 24 10.91 -20.34 -8.93
N LEU A 25 10.56 -19.24 -8.28
CA LEU A 25 10.53 -17.93 -8.91
C LEU A 25 11.89 -17.52 -9.48
N LEU A 26 12.97 -17.74 -8.73
CA LEU A 26 14.34 -17.48 -9.20
C LEU A 26 14.69 -18.28 -10.46
N LYS A 27 14.29 -19.56 -10.55
CA LYS A 27 14.50 -20.36 -11.77
C LYS A 27 13.81 -19.77 -13.00
N HIS A 28 12.75 -18.99 -12.79
CA HIS A 28 12.01 -18.32 -13.85
C HIS A 28 12.42 -16.85 -14.00
N GLY A 29 13.50 -16.41 -13.40
CA GLY A 29 13.99 -15.01 -13.47
C GLY A 29 13.02 -13.99 -12.85
N LYS A 30 12.23 -14.41 -11.85
CA LYS A 30 11.25 -13.54 -11.18
C LYS A 30 11.70 -13.17 -9.78
N THR A 31 11.45 -11.93 -9.39
CA THR A 31 11.60 -11.49 -8.00
C THR A 31 10.34 -11.83 -7.22
N MET A 32 10.49 -12.43 -6.04
CA MET A 32 9.38 -12.71 -5.15
C MET A 32 8.91 -11.45 -4.46
N ILE A 33 7.60 -11.23 -4.41
CA ILE A 33 6.96 -10.30 -3.48
C ILE A 33 6.12 -11.12 -2.52
N ALA A 34 6.24 -10.86 -1.22
CA ALA A 34 5.46 -11.57 -0.21
C ALA A 34 4.97 -10.61 0.87
N TRP A 35 3.80 -10.94 1.44
CA TRP A 35 3.20 -10.16 2.51
C TRP A 35 4.03 -10.23 3.81
N ASP A 36 3.85 -9.25 4.66
CA ASP A 36 4.62 -9.00 5.88
C ASP A 36 4.50 -10.10 6.96
N GLU A 37 3.57 -11.05 6.83
CA GLU A 37 3.56 -12.26 7.65
C GLU A 37 4.88 -13.03 7.57
N THR A 38 5.60 -12.83 6.48
CA THR A 38 6.87 -13.51 6.22
C THR A 38 8.10 -12.67 6.55
N ALA A 39 7.94 -11.40 6.93
CA ALA A 39 9.02 -10.41 7.06
C ALA A 39 10.23 -10.93 7.84
N SER A 40 10.01 -11.66 8.94
CA SER A 40 11.10 -12.16 9.80
C SER A 40 11.99 -13.23 9.17
N TYR A 41 11.52 -13.96 8.13
CA TYR A 41 12.25 -15.05 7.47
C TYR A 41 12.20 -14.97 5.93
N LEU A 42 11.76 -13.84 5.39
CA LEU A 42 11.77 -13.58 3.95
C LEU A 42 13.21 -13.62 3.42
N PRO A 43 13.50 -14.24 2.25
CA PRO A 43 14.80 -14.14 1.59
C PRO A 43 15.19 -12.68 1.30
N GLU A 44 16.47 -12.33 1.40
CA GLU A 44 16.95 -10.95 1.32
C GLU A 44 16.70 -10.29 -0.05
N ASP A 45 16.71 -11.07 -1.13
CA ASP A 45 16.46 -10.61 -2.50
C ASP A 45 14.96 -10.48 -2.84
N ALA A 46 14.07 -10.93 -1.93
CA ALA A 46 12.64 -10.76 -2.07
C ALA A 46 12.18 -9.37 -1.58
N VAL A 47 11.02 -8.96 -2.05
CA VAL A 47 10.33 -7.71 -1.65
C VAL A 47 9.28 -8.03 -0.59
N CYS A 48 9.25 -7.28 0.49
CA CYS A 48 8.22 -7.35 1.51
C CYS A 48 7.09 -6.37 1.21
N GLN A 49 5.86 -6.85 1.06
CA GLN A 49 4.68 -6.00 0.98
C GLN A 49 4.02 -5.91 2.35
N VAL A 50 4.00 -4.71 2.92
CA VAL A 50 3.57 -4.47 4.30
C VAL A 50 2.15 -3.92 4.31
N TRP A 51 1.24 -4.64 4.97
CA TRP A 51 -0.18 -4.24 5.06
C TRP A 51 -0.66 -3.97 6.48
N ARG A 52 0.04 -4.48 7.50
CA ARG A 52 -0.38 -4.35 8.90
C ARG A 52 0.09 -3.03 9.51
N GLU A 53 1.39 -2.89 9.76
CA GLU A 53 1.97 -1.74 10.48
C GLU A 53 3.41 -1.48 10.01
N HIS A 54 3.92 -0.28 10.22
CA HIS A 54 5.29 0.10 9.85
C HIS A 54 6.38 -0.72 10.54
N ASP A 55 6.11 -1.31 11.71
CA ASP A 55 7.05 -2.18 12.41
C ASP A 55 7.50 -3.36 11.54
N TYR A 56 6.60 -3.89 10.71
CA TYR A 56 6.96 -4.95 9.76
C TYR A 56 7.83 -4.44 8.60
N ALA A 57 7.68 -3.17 8.23
CA ALA A 57 8.56 -2.52 7.26
C ALA A 57 9.96 -2.37 7.85
N GLU A 58 10.06 -2.00 9.12
CA GLU A 58 11.33 -1.92 9.83
C GLU A 58 12.04 -3.29 9.90
N VAL A 59 11.30 -4.33 10.28
CA VAL A 59 11.83 -5.71 10.32
C VAL A 59 12.38 -6.12 8.96
N ALA A 60 11.64 -5.90 7.87
CA ALA A 60 12.08 -6.25 6.53
C ALA A 60 13.28 -5.41 6.07
N ALA A 61 13.21 -4.08 6.23
CA ALA A 61 14.27 -3.17 5.82
C ALA A 61 15.58 -3.40 6.62
N SER A 62 15.49 -3.73 7.91
CA SER A 62 16.65 -4.07 8.74
C SER A 62 17.39 -5.33 8.26
N LYS A 63 16.69 -6.23 7.54
CA LYS A 63 17.27 -7.40 6.90
C LYS A 63 17.78 -7.14 5.48
N GLY A 64 17.56 -5.94 4.95
CA GLY A 64 17.96 -5.58 3.58
C GLY A 64 16.87 -5.82 2.52
N ASN A 65 15.67 -6.29 2.90
CA ASN A 65 14.58 -6.44 1.95
C ASN A 65 14.06 -5.09 1.47
N ARG A 66 13.77 -4.96 0.19
CA ARG A 66 12.97 -3.86 -0.33
C ARG A 66 11.53 -3.98 0.16
N VAL A 67 10.86 -2.85 0.35
CA VAL A 67 9.52 -2.80 0.97
C VAL A 67 8.56 -2.00 0.11
N ILE A 68 7.35 -2.53 -0.08
CA ILE A 68 6.17 -1.82 -0.61
C ILE A 68 5.23 -1.58 0.58
N VAL A 69 4.76 -0.33 0.74
CA VAL A 69 3.88 0.06 1.84
C VAL A 69 2.42 0.06 1.37
N SER A 70 1.63 -0.87 1.88
CA SER A 70 0.20 -1.06 1.54
C SER A 70 -0.66 -1.13 2.79
N LEU A 71 -0.38 -0.29 3.80
CA LEU A 71 -0.99 -0.42 5.12
C LEU A 71 -2.52 -0.41 5.06
N PHE A 72 -3.15 -1.27 5.85
CA PHE A 72 -4.60 -1.36 5.96
C PHE A 72 -5.23 0.02 6.14
N THR A 73 -4.71 0.81 7.06
CA THR A 73 -5.08 2.21 7.22
C THR A 73 -3.90 3.09 6.77
N PRO A 74 -4.03 3.96 5.78
CA PRO A 74 -5.28 4.33 5.08
C PRO A 74 -5.42 3.78 3.65
N HIS A 75 -4.67 2.74 3.24
CA HIS A 75 -4.52 2.39 1.82
C HIS A 75 -5.57 1.40 1.28
N TYR A 76 -6.42 0.82 2.14
CA TYR A 76 -7.48 -0.09 1.69
C TYR A 76 -8.73 0.69 1.30
N LEU A 77 -8.91 0.93 0.00
CA LEU A 77 -9.97 1.79 -0.54
C LEU A 77 -11.37 1.13 -0.53
N ASN A 78 -11.47 -0.17 -0.28
CA ASN A 78 -12.76 -0.85 -0.12
C ASN A 78 -13.45 -0.54 1.23
N TYR A 79 -12.79 0.20 2.12
CA TYR A 79 -13.38 0.69 3.35
C TYR A 79 -13.96 2.09 3.16
N SER A 80 -14.94 2.39 4.04
CA SER A 80 -15.67 3.65 4.00
C SER A 80 -14.74 4.87 3.92
N PRO A 81 -15.03 5.84 3.03
CA PRO A 81 -14.32 7.10 2.93
C PRO A 81 -14.29 7.92 4.23
N PHE A 82 -15.18 7.65 5.18
CA PHE A 82 -15.16 8.27 6.51
C PHE A 82 -13.99 7.80 7.36
N PHE A 83 -13.58 6.54 7.23
CA PHE A 83 -12.42 5.99 7.95
C PHE A 83 -11.12 6.21 7.19
N HIS A 84 -11.13 6.00 5.88
CA HIS A 84 -9.97 6.17 5.00
C HIS A 84 -10.18 7.42 4.14
N THR A 85 -10.06 8.59 4.80
CA THR A 85 -10.34 9.87 4.15
C THR A 85 -9.25 10.24 3.13
N MET A 86 -9.62 11.01 2.11
CA MET A 86 -8.65 11.55 1.16
C MET A 86 -7.53 12.33 1.85
N LYS A 87 -7.85 13.08 2.91
CA LYS A 87 -6.85 13.86 3.67
C LYS A 87 -5.90 12.97 4.47
N SER A 88 -6.39 11.88 5.06
CA SER A 88 -5.52 10.93 5.77
C SER A 88 -4.55 10.24 4.82
N ILE A 89 -5.02 9.83 3.63
CA ILE A 89 -4.19 9.25 2.58
C ILE A 89 -3.15 10.26 2.08
N TYR A 90 -3.56 11.50 1.81
CA TYR A 90 -2.66 12.57 1.37
C TYR A 90 -1.55 12.88 2.37
N ASN A 91 -1.88 12.92 3.66
CA ASN A 91 -0.92 13.23 4.72
C ASN A 91 -0.07 12.04 5.15
N PHE A 92 -0.41 10.84 4.70
CA PHE A 92 0.30 9.64 5.10
C PHE A 92 1.78 9.68 4.66
N ARG A 93 2.67 9.23 5.54
CA ARG A 93 4.09 9.09 5.24
C ARG A 93 4.39 7.63 4.93
N GLN A 94 4.76 7.36 3.68
CA GLN A 94 5.17 6.01 3.26
C GLN A 94 6.43 5.55 3.98
N VAL A 95 7.31 6.50 4.27
CA VAL A 95 8.57 6.27 4.98
C VAL A 95 8.45 6.87 6.38
N PRO A 96 8.53 6.07 7.46
CA PRO A 96 8.58 6.57 8.83
C PRO A 96 9.72 7.58 9.05
N ALA A 97 9.49 8.55 9.94
CA ALA A 97 10.45 9.64 10.16
C ALA A 97 11.75 9.16 10.85
N ASP A 98 11.65 8.10 11.64
CA ASP A 98 12.70 7.50 12.45
C ASP A 98 13.59 6.48 11.71
N PHE A 99 13.21 6.12 10.46
CA PHE A 99 14.02 5.21 9.65
C PHE A 99 15.39 5.83 9.32
N SER A 100 16.43 5.01 9.44
CA SER A 100 17.80 5.36 8.98
C SER A 100 17.81 5.61 7.47
N ALA A 101 18.84 6.30 6.97
CA ALA A 101 19.00 6.56 5.53
C ALA A 101 18.95 5.25 4.71
N LYS A 102 19.64 4.20 5.17
CA LYS A 102 19.65 2.88 4.52
C LYS A 102 18.26 2.25 4.47
N GLN A 103 17.49 2.31 5.55
CA GLN A 103 16.11 1.78 5.55
C GLN A 103 15.19 2.57 4.63
N ARG A 104 15.35 3.90 4.56
CA ARG A 104 14.56 4.76 3.65
C ARG A 104 14.74 4.39 2.19
N GLU A 105 15.96 4.09 1.76
CA GLU A 105 16.28 3.66 0.39
C GLU A 105 15.63 2.32 0.01
N LEU A 106 15.33 1.49 1.01
CA LEU A 106 14.66 0.20 0.80
C LEU A 106 13.15 0.32 0.65
N ILE A 107 12.53 1.44 1.03
CA ILE A 107 11.10 1.69 0.78
C ILE A 107 10.94 2.13 -0.67
N ILE A 108 10.54 1.20 -1.53
CA ILE A 108 10.49 1.43 -2.98
C ILE A 108 9.18 2.07 -3.46
N GLY A 109 8.19 2.21 -2.60
CA GLY A 109 6.93 2.86 -2.91
C GLY A 109 5.79 2.38 -2.03
N GLY A 110 4.58 2.74 -2.44
CA GLY A 110 3.35 2.32 -1.79
C GLY A 110 2.33 1.77 -2.78
N GLU A 111 1.29 1.14 -2.25
CA GLU A 111 0.21 0.57 -3.02
C GLU A 111 -1.12 0.77 -2.29
N VAL A 112 -2.19 1.02 -3.02
CA VAL A 112 -3.56 0.97 -2.52
C VAL A 112 -4.21 -0.34 -2.89
N CYS A 113 -5.09 -0.84 -2.04
CA CYS A 113 -5.75 -2.13 -2.23
C CYS A 113 -7.27 -1.98 -2.23
N ILE A 114 -7.93 -2.77 -3.07
CA ILE A 114 -9.37 -3.00 -3.02
C ILE A 114 -9.58 -4.51 -2.93
N TRP A 115 -9.97 -4.97 -1.74
CA TRP A 115 -10.23 -6.39 -1.48
C TRP A 115 -11.74 -6.64 -1.55
N GLY A 116 -12.12 -7.51 -2.47
CA GLY A 116 -13.52 -7.78 -2.71
C GLY A 116 -14.20 -8.59 -1.62
N ARG A 117 -15.04 -7.96 -0.81
CA ARG A 117 -16.22 -8.65 -0.29
C ARG A 117 -17.50 -8.16 -0.98
N GLN A 118 -17.50 -6.99 -1.61
CA GLN A 118 -18.70 -6.39 -2.15
C GLN A 118 -18.59 -5.27 -3.19
N PRO A 119 -17.44 -4.71 -3.58
CA PRO A 119 -17.54 -3.72 -4.65
C PRO A 119 -17.99 -4.42 -5.94
N THR A 120 -19.10 -3.96 -6.49
CA THR A 120 -19.47 -4.27 -7.87
C THR A 120 -18.52 -3.53 -8.81
N VAL A 121 -18.56 -3.85 -10.10
CA VAL A 121 -17.74 -3.11 -11.09
C VAL A 121 -18.10 -1.63 -11.08
N GLU A 122 -19.38 -1.33 -10.88
CA GLU A 122 -19.94 0.01 -10.81
C GLU A 122 -19.42 0.80 -9.60
N ASP A 123 -19.16 0.13 -8.46
CA ASP A 123 -18.64 0.78 -7.25
C ASP A 123 -17.15 1.13 -7.35
N MET A 124 -16.39 0.47 -8.23
CA MET A 124 -14.92 0.53 -8.26
C MET A 124 -14.39 1.95 -8.44
N GLU A 125 -14.97 2.72 -9.35
CA GLU A 125 -14.52 4.10 -9.59
C GLU A 125 -14.82 5.00 -8.40
N GLY A 126 -16.03 4.91 -7.85
CA GLY A 126 -16.45 5.69 -6.67
C GLY A 126 -15.64 5.37 -5.41
N LEU A 127 -15.19 4.11 -5.25
CA LEU A 127 -14.27 3.72 -4.18
C LEU A 127 -12.83 4.20 -4.43
N THR A 128 -12.43 4.31 -5.67
CA THR A 128 -11.07 4.66 -6.06
C THR A 128 -10.87 6.16 -6.07
N PHE A 129 -11.74 6.89 -6.75
CA PHE A 129 -11.59 8.34 -6.96
C PHE A 129 -12.41 9.17 -5.98
N PRO A 130 -11.86 10.28 -5.49
CA PRO A 130 -10.54 10.87 -5.78
C PRO A 130 -9.39 10.38 -4.88
N ARG A 131 -9.61 9.36 -4.02
CA ARG A 131 -8.61 8.90 -3.03
C ARG A 131 -7.31 8.42 -3.66
N LEU A 132 -7.38 7.76 -4.82
CA LEU A 132 -6.19 7.35 -5.58
C LEU A 132 -5.35 8.54 -6.02
N LEU A 133 -5.95 9.69 -6.35
CA LEU A 133 -5.22 10.90 -6.73
C LEU A 133 -4.46 11.48 -5.52
N ALA A 134 -5.07 11.44 -4.33
CA ALA A 134 -4.41 11.83 -3.08
C ALA A 134 -3.26 10.86 -2.72
N PHE A 135 -3.45 9.57 -2.94
CA PHE A 135 -2.41 8.57 -2.77
C PHE A 135 -1.24 8.81 -3.74
N SER A 136 -1.51 9.05 -5.01
CA SER A 136 -0.48 9.36 -6.01
C SER A 136 0.36 10.56 -5.57
N GLU A 137 -0.27 11.65 -5.10
CA GLU A 137 0.47 12.78 -4.54
C GLU A 137 1.32 12.38 -3.32
N SER A 138 0.81 11.48 -2.47
CA SER A 138 1.51 11.06 -1.26
C SER A 138 2.75 10.20 -1.53
N VAL A 139 2.83 9.51 -2.66
CA VAL A 139 4.01 8.70 -3.03
C VAL A 139 4.99 9.45 -3.92
N TRP A 140 4.51 10.41 -4.72
CA TRP A 140 5.37 11.14 -5.66
C TRP A 140 5.89 12.49 -5.13
N THR A 141 5.28 13.03 -4.07
CA THR A 141 5.67 14.32 -3.50
C THR A 141 6.23 14.14 -2.09
N ALA A 142 7.43 14.61 -1.86
CA ALA A 142 8.05 14.58 -0.55
C ALA A 142 7.15 15.27 0.50
N PRO A 143 7.01 14.71 1.71
CA PRO A 143 6.07 15.20 2.71
C PRO A 143 6.16 16.69 3.03
N GLU A 144 7.39 17.24 3.05
CA GLU A 144 7.67 18.64 3.32
C GLU A 144 7.30 19.58 2.17
N LYS A 145 7.04 19.05 0.97
CA LYS A 145 6.61 19.81 -0.21
C LYS A 145 5.10 19.73 -0.45
N ARG A 146 4.37 18.96 0.36
CA ARG A 146 2.95 18.77 0.20
C ARG A 146 2.18 19.97 0.75
N ASP A 147 1.25 20.49 -0.05
CA ASP A 147 0.29 21.54 0.34
C ASP A 147 -1.12 21.05 0.00
N TRP A 148 -1.91 20.77 1.04
CA TRP A 148 -3.28 20.28 0.90
C TRP A 148 -4.21 21.24 0.18
N ARG A 149 -4.06 22.57 0.42
CA ARG A 149 -4.90 23.58 -0.25
C ARG A 149 -4.57 23.65 -1.74
N PHE A 150 -3.28 23.62 -2.07
CA PHE A 150 -2.82 23.61 -3.44
C PHE A 150 -3.22 22.31 -4.16
N PHE A 151 -3.10 21.16 -3.50
CA PHE A 151 -3.57 19.87 -4.04
C PHE A 151 -5.06 19.93 -4.39
N LYS A 152 -5.93 20.39 -3.48
CA LYS A 152 -7.37 20.52 -3.75
C LYS A 152 -7.68 21.43 -4.95
N ARG A 153 -6.96 22.54 -5.11
CA ARG A 153 -7.14 23.42 -6.28
C ARG A 153 -6.79 22.72 -7.59
N ARG A 154 -5.73 21.95 -7.62
CA ARG A 154 -5.31 21.16 -8.79
C ARG A 154 -6.25 19.97 -9.06
N LEU A 155 -6.80 19.39 -8.01
CA LEU A 155 -7.70 18.26 -8.11
C LEU A 155 -8.99 18.62 -8.86
N LYS A 156 -9.53 19.83 -8.65
CA LYS A 156 -10.83 20.23 -9.23
C LYS A 156 -10.88 20.14 -10.77
N PRO A 157 -9.95 20.73 -11.53
CA PRO A 157 -9.97 20.57 -12.99
C PRO A 157 -9.74 19.13 -13.45
N VAL A 158 -8.93 18.33 -12.73
CA VAL A 158 -8.71 16.90 -13.04
C VAL A 158 -10.02 16.13 -12.85
N GLN A 159 -10.70 16.36 -11.73
CA GLN A 159 -12.02 15.77 -11.46
C GLN A 159 -13.01 16.12 -12.56
N ASN A 160 -13.16 17.40 -12.91
CA ASN A 160 -14.10 17.83 -13.95
C ASN A 160 -13.81 17.13 -15.30
N LYS A 161 -12.52 16.98 -15.66
CA LYS A 161 -12.12 16.28 -16.87
C LYS A 161 -12.52 14.80 -16.82
N MET A 162 -12.18 14.10 -15.75
CA MET A 162 -12.49 12.68 -15.58
C MET A 162 -14.00 12.43 -15.58
N GLU A 163 -14.78 13.28 -14.88
CA GLU A 163 -16.26 13.20 -14.89
C GLU A 163 -16.83 13.43 -16.30
N SER A 164 -16.24 14.36 -17.10
CA SER A 164 -16.67 14.58 -18.48
C SER A 164 -16.32 13.39 -19.43
N GLU A 165 -15.39 12.55 -19.02
CA GLU A 165 -14.99 11.31 -19.70
C GLU A 165 -15.75 10.08 -19.16
N GLY A 166 -16.69 10.28 -18.22
CA GLY A 166 -17.58 9.23 -17.68
C GLY A 166 -17.09 8.58 -16.40
N THR A 167 -15.99 9.04 -15.79
CA THR A 167 -15.52 8.48 -14.51
C THR A 167 -16.42 8.90 -13.36
N GLU A 168 -16.86 7.95 -12.56
CA GLU A 168 -17.63 8.21 -11.36
C GLU A 168 -16.72 8.58 -10.17
N PHE A 169 -17.06 9.67 -9.48
CA PHE A 169 -16.45 10.05 -8.21
C PHE A 169 -17.40 9.70 -7.06
N GLY A 170 -16.89 9.02 -6.03
CA GLY A 170 -17.68 8.59 -4.89
C GLY A 170 -18.43 9.74 -4.20
N GLY A 171 -19.73 9.52 -3.94
CA GLY A 171 -20.68 10.55 -3.53
C GLY A 171 -20.44 11.27 -2.19
N GLY A 172 -19.55 10.76 -1.33
CA GLY A 172 -19.21 11.40 -0.05
C GLY A 172 -18.22 12.58 -0.16
N TRP A 173 -17.78 12.91 -1.38
CA TRP A 173 -16.74 13.92 -1.61
C TRP A 173 -17.25 15.30 -2.03
N ARG A 174 -18.50 15.37 -2.52
CA ARG A 174 -19.10 16.65 -2.95
C ARG A 174 -19.21 17.63 -1.78
N ASP A 175 -19.50 17.13 -0.58
CA ASP A 175 -19.68 17.97 0.62
C ASP A 175 -18.37 18.50 1.22
N LEU A 176 -17.22 17.89 0.90
CA LEU A 176 -15.90 18.34 1.37
C LEU A 176 -15.35 19.54 0.59
N PHE A 177 -15.95 19.87 -0.56
CA PHE A 177 -15.53 20.97 -1.43
C PHE A 177 -16.51 22.15 -1.43
N THR A 178 -17.67 22.04 -0.78
CA THR A 178 -18.55 23.18 -0.55
C THR A 178 -17.94 24.06 0.56
N PRO A 179 -17.64 25.33 0.29
CA PRO A 179 -17.29 26.25 1.36
C PRO A 179 -18.51 26.42 2.28
N LYS A 180 -18.34 26.20 3.58
CA LYS A 180 -19.24 26.77 4.58
C LYS A 180 -18.88 28.21 4.75
#